data_cb772be57140a5d714b9ced8f6855b88
#
_entry.id   cb772be57140a5d714b9ced8f6855b88
#
_cell.length_a   1.000
_cell.length_b   1.000
_cell.length_c   1.000
_cell.angle_alpha   90.00
_cell.angle_beta   90.00
_cell.angle_gamma   90.00
#
_symmetry.space_group_name_H-M   'P 1'
#
loop_
_entity.id
_entity.type
_entity.pdbx_description
1 polymer ?
#
loop_
_entity_poly.entity_id
_entity_poly.type
_entity_poly.pdbx_seq_one_letter_code
_entity_poly.pdbx_strand_id
1 'polypeptide(L)'
;MPPLITQHDLENRIQDLLAAHDPGTTSRLDFLHARFDAGLAWLHYPPGLGGLGLPRGLQPVAEKAFAAAGAPDNEPQRIGIGLGMAAPTILGFGNDEQKQRWLRPLWCGEQVWCQLFSEPGAGSDLAALATRAVRDGEDWIVNGQKVWTSMAHEARWAILVARTDPDVPKHQGLTYFVLDMTAPGVEVRPLRQLTGEAEFNEVFLTDVRVPDGQRLGAVGEGWKVAQTTLMNERVAIGGGAAPRESGMIGVLASAWREQPEVRDPALHDRLLTLWVAAEAARLTAMRLSAQLAAGQPGPEGSAAKYAFASLNQQISGLELELLGEQGLRYDDWTMRRPETVSFVGRSPGYRYLRAKGNSIEGGTSEILLNIIAERVLGLPGEIRVDKDVAWKDLPR
;
A
#
# COMPACT_ATOMS: atom_id res chain seq x y z
N MET A 1 -24.63 -26.23 -1.60
CA MET A 1 -23.48 -25.48 -2.10
C MET A 1 -23.91 -24.78 -3.38
N PRO A 2 -23.69 -23.50 -3.59
CA PRO A 2 -23.89 -22.91 -4.91
C PRO A 2 -22.97 -23.64 -5.92
N PRO A 3 -23.37 -23.76 -7.20
CA PRO A 3 -22.58 -24.41 -8.20
C PRO A 3 -21.21 -23.71 -8.30
N LEU A 4 -20.14 -24.49 -8.42
CA LEU A 4 -18.77 -23.97 -8.62
C LEU A 4 -18.76 -23.23 -9.94
N ILE A 5 -18.58 -21.91 -9.90
CA ILE A 5 -18.40 -21.08 -11.10
C ILE A 5 -17.10 -21.52 -11.76
N THR A 6 -17.19 -22.01 -12.99
CA THR A 6 -16.02 -22.41 -13.78
C THR A 6 -15.34 -21.18 -14.42
N GLN A 7 -14.12 -21.35 -14.95
CA GLN A 7 -13.48 -20.30 -15.73
C GLN A 7 -14.32 -19.89 -16.94
N HIS A 8 -14.99 -20.83 -17.60
CA HIS A 8 -15.88 -20.56 -18.73
C HIS A 8 -17.10 -19.72 -18.31
N ASP A 9 -17.69 -20.00 -17.13
CA ASP A 9 -18.78 -19.19 -16.60
C ASP A 9 -18.32 -17.75 -16.28
N LEU A 10 -17.09 -17.59 -15.80
CA LEU A 10 -16.48 -16.27 -15.58
C LEU A 10 -16.31 -15.53 -16.92
N GLU A 11 -15.78 -16.20 -17.93
CA GLU A 11 -15.59 -15.63 -19.28
C GLU A 11 -16.94 -15.19 -19.88
N ASN A 12 -18.00 -16.00 -19.76
CA ASN A 12 -19.33 -15.64 -20.20
C ASN A 12 -19.86 -14.39 -19.47
N ARG A 13 -19.72 -14.31 -18.15
CA ARG A 13 -20.14 -13.12 -17.38
C ARG A 13 -19.40 -11.85 -17.79
N ILE A 14 -18.11 -11.96 -18.12
CA ILE A 14 -17.34 -10.84 -18.63
C ILE A 14 -17.88 -10.40 -20.00
N GLN A 15 -18.17 -11.34 -20.90
CA GLN A 15 -18.74 -11.03 -22.21
C GLN A 15 -20.15 -10.40 -22.10
N ASP A 16 -20.99 -10.92 -21.21
CA ASP A 16 -22.32 -10.35 -20.95
C ASP A 16 -22.23 -8.90 -20.46
N LEU A 17 -21.27 -8.61 -19.54
CA LEU A 17 -21.04 -7.24 -19.07
C LEU A 17 -20.57 -6.33 -20.21
N LEU A 18 -19.60 -6.78 -21.02
CA LEU A 18 -19.07 -6.01 -22.14
C LEU A 18 -20.11 -5.74 -23.22
N ALA A 19 -21.02 -6.70 -23.45
CA ALA A 19 -22.14 -6.53 -24.40
C ALA A 19 -23.19 -5.53 -23.87
N ALA A 20 -23.45 -5.52 -22.55
CA ALA A 20 -24.42 -4.61 -21.95
C ALA A 20 -23.85 -3.20 -21.72
N HIS A 21 -22.54 -3.08 -21.53
CA HIS A 21 -21.83 -1.83 -21.22
C HIS A 21 -20.59 -1.75 -22.12
N ASP A 22 -20.76 -1.33 -23.36
CA ASP A 22 -19.66 -1.16 -24.32
C ASP A 22 -18.65 -0.12 -23.78
N PRO A 23 -17.37 -0.51 -23.55
CA PRO A 23 -16.33 0.40 -23.07
C PRO A 23 -16.12 1.65 -23.95
N GLY A 24 -16.41 1.56 -25.25
CA GLY A 24 -16.27 2.67 -26.18
C GLY A 24 -17.36 3.75 -26.07
N THR A 25 -18.49 3.44 -25.42
CA THR A 25 -19.67 4.34 -25.34
C THR A 25 -20.14 4.59 -23.92
N THR A 26 -19.82 3.71 -22.97
CA THR A 26 -20.19 3.85 -21.56
C THR A 26 -19.19 4.75 -20.85
N SER A 27 -19.69 5.66 -19.98
CA SER A 27 -18.77 6.47 -19.16
C SER A 27 -17.88 5.58 -18.28
N ARG A 28 -16.64 6.03 -17.97
CA ARG A 28 -15.72 5.30 -17.11
C ARG A 28 -16.39 4.86 -15.80
N LEU A 29 -17.07 5.78 -15.14
CA LEU A 29 -17.66 5.53 -13.83
C LEU A 29 -18.83 4.55 -13.91
N ASP A 30 -19.71 4.70 -14.90
CA ASP A 30 -20.85 3.79 -15.11
C ASP A 30 -20.37 2.37 -15.42
N PHE A 31 -19.29 2.24 -16.23
CA PHE A 31 -18.68 0.95 -16.51
C PHE A 31 -18.11 0.30 -15.24
N LEU A 32 -17.37 1.06 -14.43
CA LEU A 32 -16.81 0.55 -13.17
C LEU A 32 -17.90 0.17 -12.17
N HIS A 33 -18.98 0.95 -12.10
CA HIS A 33 -20.14 0.61 -11.29
C HIS A 33 -20.75 -0.73 -11.72
N ALA A 34 -21.02 -0.88 -13.02
CA ALA A 34 -21.57 -2.12 -13.57
C ALA A 34 -20.65 -3.33 -13.32
N ARG A 35 -19.33 -3.13 -13.48
CA ARG A 35 -18.32 -4.17 -13.20
C ARG A 35 -18.31 -4.56 -11.72
N PHE A 36 -18.42 -3.61 -10.80
CA PHE A 36 -18.49 -3.88 -9.36
C PHE A 36 -19.78 -4.63 -9.02
N ASP A 37 -20.93 -4.16 -9.53
CA ASP A 37 -22.26 -4.72 -9.24
C ASP A 37 -22.40 -6.13 -9.82
N ALA A 38 -21.73 -6.43 -10.94
CA ALA A 38 -21.64 -7.78 -11.51
C ALA A 38 -20.71 -8.73 -10.73
N GLY A 39 -20.00 -8.26 -9.70
CA GLY A 39 -19.05 -9.05 -8.90
C GLY A 39 -17.72 -9.31 -9.63
N LEU A 40 -17.39 -8.52 -10.65
CA LEU A 40 -16.18 -8.66 -11.48
C LEU A 40 -15.07 -7.67 -11.11
N ALA A 41 -15.21 -7.02 -9.95
CA ALA A 41 -14.22 -6.09 -9.37
C ALA A 41 -13.09 -6.82 -8.66
N TRP A 42 -13.43 -7.49 -7.56
CA TRP A 42 -12.54 -8.35 -6.77
C TRP A 42 -13.12 -9.76 -6.74
N LEU A 43 -12.80 -10.63 -7.68
CA LEU A 43 -13.42 -11.94 -7.83
C LEU A 43 -13.50 -12.76 -6.53
N HIS A 44 -12.53 -12.57 -5.63
CA HIS A 44 -12.45 -13.28 -4.34
C HIS A 44 -13.27 -12.65 -3.21
N TYR A 45 -13.81 -11.46 -3.39
CA TYR A 45 -14.72 -10.86 -2.40
C TYR A 45 -16.09 -11.55 -2.45
N PRO A 46 -16.86 -11.48 -1.37
CA PRO A 46 -18.21 -12.04 -1.33
C PRO A 46 -19.13 -11.42 -2.38
N PRO A 47 -20.15 -12.15 -2.85
CA PRO A 47 -21.23 -11.60 -3.66
C PRO A 47 -21.87 -10.38 -2.99
N GLY A 48 -22.18 -9.35 -3.79
CA GLY A 48 -22.72 -8.06 -3.32
C GLY A 48 -21.66 -7.08 -2.78
N LEU A 49 -20.38 -7.51 -2.69
CA LEU A 49 -19.26 -6.67 -2.29
C LEU A 49 -18.19 -6.57 -3.39
N GLY A 50 -18.63 -6.61 -4.64
CA GLY A 50 -17.76 -6.48 -5.80
C GLY A 50 -17.09 -7.78 -6.24
N GLY A 51 -17.48 -8.94 -5.65
CA GLY A 51 -16.90 -10.24 -5.93
C GLY A 51 -17.92 -11.35 -6.14
N LEU A 52 -17.41 -12.55 -6.39
CA LEU A 52 -18.16 -13.78 -6.63
C LEU A 52 -17.73 -14.92 -5.69
N GLY A 53 -16.86 -14.66 -4.72
CA GLY A 53 -16.28 -15.67 -3.83
C GLY A 53 -15.33 -16.64 -4.55
N LEU A 54 -14.72 -16.23 -5.66
CA LEU A 54 -13.85 -17.07 -6.49
C LEU A 54 -12.39 -17.05 -6.00
N PRO A 55 -11.57 -18.03 -6.38
CA PRO A 55 -10.14 -18.00 -6.08
C PRO A 55 -9.45 -16.76 -6.64
N ARG A 56 -8.53 -16.17 -5.87
CA ARG A 56 -7.73 -14.99 -6.29
C ARG A 56 -6.98 -15.19 -7.61
N GLY A 57 -6.57 -16.42 -7.91
CA GLY A 57 -5.84 -16.77 -9.14
C GLY A 57 -6.62 -16.51 -10.43
N LEU A 58 -7.93 -16.31 -10.37
CA LEU A 58 -8.76 -15.97 -11.53
C LEU A 58 -8.79 -14.45 -11.82
N GLN A 59 -8.37 -13.59 -10.89
CA GLN A 59 -8.37 -12.14 -11.10
C GLN A 59 -7.60 -11.73 -12.38
N PRO A 60 -6.37 -12.25 -12.64
CA PRO A 60 -5.64 -11.90 -13.86
C PRO A 60 -6.36 -12.27 -15.17
N VAL A 61 -7.20 -13.30 -15.16
CA VAL A 61 -8.02 -13.69 -16.33
C VAL A 61 -9.02 -12.59 -16.64
N ALA A 62 -9.74 -12.10 -15.63
CA ALA A 62 -10.70 -11.01 -15.78
C ALA A 62 -10.01 -9.71 -16.21
N GLU A 63 -8.90 -9.33 -15.56
CA GLU A 63 -8.16 -8.11 -15.90
C GLU A 63 -7.65 -8.13 -17.34
N LYS A 64 -7.11 -9.27 -17.79
CA LYS A 64 -6.66 -9.42 -19.17
C LYS A 64 -7.81 -9.30 -20.18
N ALA A 65 -8.98 -9.86 -19.88
CA ALA A 65 -10.15 -9.80 -20.75
C ALA A 65 -10.69 -8.35 -20.86
N PHE A 66 -10.81 -7.63 -19.75
CA PHE A 66 -11.21 -6.23 -19.74
C PHE A 66 -10.21 -5.33 -20.46
N ALA A 67 -8.91 -5.51 -20.23
CA ALA A 67 -7.86 -4.76 -20.92
C ALA A 67 -7.89 -5.00 -22.44
N ALA A 68 -8.10 -6.25 -22.88
CA ALA A 68 -8.21 -6.58 -24.30
C ALA A 68 -9.44 -5.94 -24.97
N ALA A 69 -10.52 -5.70 -24.21
CA ALA A 69 -11.71 -5.02 -24.68
C ALA A 69 -11.61 -3.48 -24.62
N GLY A 70 -10.47 -2.93 -24.18
CA GLY A 70 -10.29 -1.49 -23.99
C GLY A 70 -11.12 -0.90 -22.83
N ALA A 71 -11.54 -1.74 -21.88
CA ALA A 71 -12.30 -1.28 -20.73
C ALA A 71 -11.47 -0.37 -19.84
N PRO A 72 -12.07 0.68 -19.24
CA PRO A 72 -11.37 1.58 -18.35
C PRO A 72 -10.95 0.86 -17.07
N ASP A 73 -9.76 1.22 -16.55
CA ASP A 73 -9.34 0.83 -15.21
C ASP A 73 -9.85 1.79 -14.14
N ASN A 74 -9.66 1.43 -12.89
CA ASN A 74 -10.06 2.23 -11.73
C ASN A 74 -8.93 3.13 -11.18
N GLU A 75 -7.91 3.43 -11.98
CA GLU A 75 -6.73 4.22 -11.59
C GLU A 75 -6.01 3.64 -10.35
N PRO A 76 -5.56 2.38 -10.41
CA PRO A 76 -5.07 1.68 -9.24
C PRO A 76 -3.84 2.33 -8.59
N GLN A 77 -3.09 3.15 -9.33
CA GLN A 77 -1.96 3.91 -8.80
C GLN A 77 -2.42 5.07 -7.91
N ARG A 78 -3.55 5.71 -8.22
CA ARG A 78 -4.13 6.82 -7.46
C ARG A 78 -4.85 6.33 -6.20
N ILE A 79 -5.55 5.21 -6.29
CA ILE A 79 -6.35 4.66 -5.18
C ILE A 79 -5.68 3.46 -4.48
N GLY A 80 -4.38 3.27 -4.65
CA GLY A 80 -3.63 2.10 -4.18
C GLY A 80 -3.76 1.82 -2.67
N ILE A 81 -3.77 2.86 -1.83
CA ILE A 81 -4.01 2.72 -0.38
C ILE A 81 -5.42 2.19 -0.11
N GLY A 82 -6.41 2.71 -0.83
CA GLY A 82 -7.79 2.21 -0.77
C GLY A 82 -7.85 0.73 -1.10
N LEU A 83 -7.34 0.34 -2.28
CA LEU A 83 -7.40 -1.04 -2.77
C LEU A 83 -6.59 -2.03 -1.94
N GLY A 84 -5.36 -1.66 -1.58
CA GLY A 84 -4.41 -2.57 -0.95
C GLY A 84 -4.52 -2.64 0.57
N MET A 85 -5.05 -1.62 1.21
CA MET A 85 -5.03 -1.47 2.67
C MET A 85 -6.43 -1.28 3.26
N ALA A 86 -7.17 -0.24 2.84
CA ALA A 86 -8.48 0.06 3.41
C ALA A 86 -9.54 -1.01 3.08
N ALA A 87 -9.67 -1.40 1.81
CA ALA A 87 -10.69 -2.37 1.39
C ALA A 87 -10.58 -3.74 2.09
N PRO A 88 -9.41 -4.40 2.15
CA PRO A 88 -9.29 -5.68 2.87
C PRO A 88 -9.50 -5.52 4.39
N THR A 89 -9.16 -4.37 4.97
CA THR A 89 -9.41 -4.09 6.39
C THR A 89 -10.91 -3.90 6.65
N ILE A 90 -11.62 -3.13 5.82
CA ILE A 90 -13.07 -2.96 5.90
C ILE A 90 -13.78 -4.30 5.70
N LEU A 91 -13.34 -5.11 4.72
CA LEU A 91 -13.91 -6.44 4.50
C LEU A 91 -13.79 -7.34 5.74
N GLY A 92 -12.64 -7.31 6.42
CA GLY A 92 -12.36 -8.17 7.57
C GLY A 92 -13.00 -7.72 8.88
N PHE A 93 -13.16 -6.42 9.10
CA PHE A 93 -13.55 -5.86 10.41
C PHE A 93 -14.76 -4.92 10.37
N GLY A 94 -15.20 -4.51 9.19
CA GLY A 94 -16.40 -3.71 9.03
C GLY A 94 -17.67 -4.54 9.21
N ASN A 95 -18.73 -3.90 9.69
CA ASN A 95 -20.08 -4.45 9.63
C ASN A 95 -20.66 -4.35 8.20
N ASP A 96 -21.84 -4.90 7.96
CA ASP A 96 -22.41 -4.94 6.61
C ASP A 96 -22.73 -3.55 6.06
N GLU A 97 -23.22 -2.62 6.90
CA GLU A 97 -23.46 -1.22 6.51
C GLU A 97 -22.17 -0.52 6.08
N GLN A 98 -21.09 -0.70 6.85
CA GLN A 98 -19.77 -0.14 6.54
C GLN A 98 -19.20 -0.69 5.23
N LYS A 99 -19.33 -2.01 4.99
CA LYS A 99 -18.88 -2.64 3.74
C LYS A 99 -19.64 -2.10 2.53
N GLN A 100 -20.97 -2.00 2.64
CA GLN A 100 -21.82 -1.46 1.56
C GLN A 100 -21.51 0.03 1.30
N ARG A 101 -21.30 0.82 2.35
CA ARG A 101 -21.02 2.25 2.24
C ARG A 101 -19.72 2.55 1.53
N TRP A 102 -18.65 1.79 1.79
CA TRP A 102 -17.31 2.21 1.39
C TRP A 102 -16.69 1.40 0.28
N LEU A 103 -16.96 0.09 0.14
CA LEU A 103 -16.21 -0.75 -0.80
C LEU A 103 -16.46 -0.39 -2.26
N ARG A 104 -17.72 -0.08 -2.63
CA ARG A 104 -18.06 0.26 -4.01
C ARG A 104 -17.42 1.58 -4.46
N PRO A 105 -17.64 2.73 -3.82
CA PRO A 105 -17.04 3.98 -4.25
C PRO A 105 -15.52 3.98 -4.13
N LEU A 106 -14.94 3.23 -3.18
CA LEU A 106 -13.49 3.03 -3.09
C LEU A 106 -12.96 2.34 -4.33
N TRP A 107 -13.55 1.19 -4.72
CA TRP A 107 -13.07 0.43 -5.86
C TRP A 107 -13.27 1.16 -7.19
N CYS A 108 -14.39 1.85 -7.34
CA CYS A 108 -14.68 2.63 -8.55
C CYS A 108 -13.81 3.89 -8.71
N GLY A 109 -12.96 4.20 -7.73
CA GLY A 109 -12.08 5.38 -7.78
C GLY A 109 -12.79 6.71 -7.54
N GLU A 110 -14.02 6.69 -7.03
CA GLU A 110 -14.78 7.89 -6.67
C GLU A 110 -14.19 8.58 -5.44
N GLN A 111 -13.55 7.80 -4.57
CA GLN A 111 -13.03 8.28 -3.28
C GLN A 111 -11.60 7.79 -3.07
N VAL A 112 -10.68 8.73 -2.97
CA VAL A 112 -9.30 8.47 -2.58
C VAL A 112 -9.25 8.24 -1.07
N TRP A 113 -8.40 7.31 -0.65
CA TRP A 113 -8.16 6.96 0.74
C TRP A 113 -6.71 7.19 1.13
N CYS A 114 -6.48 7.60 2.36
CA CYS A 114 -5.14 7.70 2.94
C CYS A 114 -5.04 6.92 4.27
N GLN A 115 -3.81 6.83 4.79
CA GLN A 115 -3.50 6.08 6.01
C GLN A 115 -2.90 7.01 7.07
N LEU A 116 -3.60 7.21 8.18
CA LEU A 116 -3.21 8.04 9.32
C LEU A 116 -2.65 7.16 10.45
N PHE A 117 -1.42 6.66 10.27
CA PHE A 117 -0.76 5.75 11.20
C PHE A 117 0.41 6.41 11.90
N SER A 118 1.51 6.63 11.19
CA SER A 118 2.75 7.16 11.75
C SER A 118 2.60 8.55 12.34
N GLU A 119 3.37 8.80 13.41
CA GLU A 119 3.48 10.09 14.07
C GLU A 119 4.95 10.51 14.13
N PRO A 120 5.27 11.79 14.39
CA PRO A 120 6.66 12.24 14.55
C PRO A 120 7.46 11.41 15.56
N GLY A 121 6.80 10.94 16.63
CA GLY A 121 7.40 10.09 17.68
C GLY A 121 7.10 8.59 17.56
N ALA A 122 6.35 8.13 16.56
CA ALA A 122 5.92 6.74 16.45
C ALA A 122 5.90 6.28 14.99
N GLY A 123 7.02 5.79 14.49
CA GLY A 123 7.21 5.19 13.19
C GLY A 123 7.34 3.67 13.28
N SER A 124 8.56 3.16 13.50
CA SER A 124 8.82 1.71 13.67
C SER A 124 8.09 1.12 14.87
N ASP A 125 8.04 1.84 16.00
CA ASP A 125 7.17 1.52 17.13
C ASP A 125 5.82 2.22 17.00
N LEU A 126 5.03 1.78 15.99
CA LEU A 126 3.71 2.34 15.73
C LEU A 126 2.78 2.24 16.95
N ALA A 127 2.91 1.20 17.74
CA ALA A 127 2.08 1.02 18.93
C ALA A 127 2.30 2.09 20.00
N ALA A 128 3.39 2.84 19.94
CA ALA A 128 3.67 3.97 20.84
C ALA A 128 2.92 5.26 20.47
N LEU A 129 2.13 5.29 19.39
CA LEU A 129 1.40 6.46 18.93
C LEU A 129 0.60 7.16 20.05
N ALA A 130 0.52 8.50 19.97
CA ALA A 130 -0.05 9.37 20.98
C ALA A 130 -1.35 10.09 20.53
N THR A 131 -1.71 10.07 19.23
CA THR A 131 -3.02 10.57 18.77
C THR A 131 -4.11 9.91 19.60
N ARG A 132 -4.86 10.72 20.37
CA ARG A 132 -5.89 10.23 21.29
C ARG A 132 -7.27 10.32 20.67
N ALA A 133 -8.13 9.40 21.03
CA ALA A 133 -9.57 9.46 20.78
C ALA A 133 -10.32 9.27 22.10
N VAL A 134 -11.10 10.27 22.50
CA VAL A 134 -11.86 10.28 23.74
C VAL A 134 -13.35 10.19 23.42
N ARG A 135 -14.06 9.28 24.10
CA ARG A 135 -15.50 9.11 23.90
C ARG A 135 -16.29 10.33 24.36
N ASP A 136 -17.20 10.81 23.51
CA ASP A 136 -18.13 11.90 23.79
C ASP A 136 -19.51 11.51 23.24
N GLY A 137 -20.33 10.88 24.08
CA GLY A 137 -21.62 10.33 23.68
C GLY A 137 -21.48 9.23 22.63
N GLU A 138 -22.09 9.42 21.46
CA GLU A 138 -22.00 8.51 20.32
C GLU A 138 -20.83 8.80 19.39
N ASP A 139 -20.01 9.81 19.72
CA ASP A 139 -18.86 10.21 18.95
C ASP A 139 -17.54 9.98 19.70
N TRP A 140 -16.46 10.13 18.98
CA TRP A 140 -15.09 10.21 19.49
C TRP A 140 -14.48 11.55 19.11
N ILE A 141 -13.82 12.20 20.06
CA ILE A 141 -13.05 13.43 19.84
C ILE A 141 -11.61 13.06 19.64
N VAL A 142 -11.09 13.30 18.45
CA VAL A 142 -9.73 12.91 18.04
C VAL A 142 -8.82 14.14 18.02
N ASN A 143 -7.67 14.02 18.70
CA ASN A 143 -6.63 15.02 18.74
C ASN A 143 -5.25 14.38 18.52
N GLY A 144 -4.43 14.96 17.65
CA GLY A 144 -3.06 14.47 17.40
C GLY A 144 -2.48 15.00 16.10
N GLN A 145 -1.32 14.42 15.76
CA GLN A 145 -0.60 14.72 14.52
C GLN A 145 -0.16 13.42 13.87
N LYS A 146 -0.43 13.29 12.58
CA LYS A 146 0.03 12.18 11.75
C LYS A 146 1.03 12.70 10.70
N VAL A 147 1.96 11.85 10.31
CA VAL A 147 3.03 12.22 9.37
C VAL A 147 3.24 11.11 8.34
N TRP A 148 3.88 11.44 7.23
CA TRP A 148 4.14 10.55 6.10
C TRP A 148 2.87 10.00 5.47
N THR A 149 1.80 10.81 5.47
CA THR A 149 0.50 10.42 4.90
C THR A 149 0.48 10.67 3.41
N SER A 150 0.57 9.58 2.64
CA SER A 150 0.47 9.64 1.17
C SER A 150 -0.93 10.08 0.76
N MET A 151 -1.00 10.99 -0.23
CA MET A 151 -2.25 11.43 -0.87
C MET A 151 -3.29 12.04 0.07
N ALA A 152 -2.94 12.47 1.29
CA ALA A 152 -3.90 13.04 2.24
C ALA A 152 -4.61 14.29 1.70
N HIS A 153 -3.99 15.04 0.78
CA HIS A 153 -4.55 16.23 0.14
C HIS A 153 -5.64 15.93 -0.90
N GLU A 154 -5.71 14.68 -1.38
CA GLU A 154 -6.73 14.18 -2.31
C GLU A 154 -7.78 13.30 -1.60
N ALA A 155 -7.43 12.81 -0.40
CA ALA A 155 -8.21 11.79 0.26
C ALA A 155 -9.55 12.32 0.77
N ARG A 156 -10.62 11.58 0.49
CA ARG A 156 -11.94 11.77 1.09
C ARG A 156 -12.04 11.07 2.45
N TRP A 157 -11.40 9.90 2.57
CA TRP A 157 -11.42 9.07 3.77
C TRP A 157 -10.02 8.68 4.21
N ALA A 158 -9.86 8.48 5.49
CA ALA A 158 -8.64 7.93 6.06
C ALA A 158 -8.92 6.74 6.95
N ILE A 159 -8.03 5.75 6.91
CA ILE A 159 -7.92 4.73 7.94
C ILE A 159 -7.02 5.27 9.05
N LEU A 160 -7.55 5.35 10.27
CA LEU A 160 -6.90 5.98 11.42
C LEU A 160 -6.72 4.99 12.56
N VAL A 161 -5.53 4.96 13.15
CA VAL A 161 -5.28 4.34 14.46
C VAL A 161 -5.06 5.43 15.50
N ALA A 162 -5.82 5.35 16.60
CA ALA A 162 -5.74 6.31 17.70
C ALA A 162 -5.76 5.58 19.06
N ARG A 163 -5.23 6.23 20.08
CA ARG A 163 -5.20 5.74 21.45
C ARG A 163 -6.50 6.09 22.16
N THR A 164 -7.20 5.08 22.61
CA THR A 164 -8.45 5.23 23.39
C THR A 164 -8.25 4.92 24.87
N ASP A 165 -7.20 4.14 25.23
CA ASP A 165 -6.85 3.82 26.60
C ASP A 165 -5.33 3.92 26.82
N PRO A 166 -4.86 4.88 27.63
CA PRO A 166 -3.45 5.02 27.98
C PRO A 166 -3.03 4.17 29.21
N ASP A 167 -3.97 3.57 29.93
CA ASP A 167 -3.74 2.89 31.20
C ASP A 167 -3.42 1.38 31.03
N VAL A 168 -3.44 0.91 29.80
CA VAL A 168 -3.09 -0.47 29.44
C VAL A 168 -1.81 -0.53 28.59
N PRO A 169 -1.20 -1.71 28.39
CA PRO A 169 -0.05 -1.88 27.51
C PRO A 169 -0.30 -1.33 26.11
N LYS A 170 0.73 -0.75 25.49
CA LYS A 170 0.63 0.08 24.27
C LYS A 170 -0.19 -0.54 23.12
N HIS A 171 -0.15 -1.86 22.96
CA HIS A 171 -0.89 -2.56 21.91
C HIS A 171 -2.39 -2.76 22.21
N GLN A 172 -2.79 -2.70 23.49
CA GLN A 172 -4.17 -2.97 23.93
C GLN A 172 -5.03 -1.72 23.99
N GLY A 173 -4.42 -0.53 24.05
CA GLY A 173 -5.12 0.74 24.18
C GLY A 173 -5.42 1.44 22.85
N LEU A 174 -5.38 0.75 21.73
CA LEU A 174 -5.58 1.32 20.40
C LEU A 174 -6.94 0.94 19.81
N THR A 175 -7.56 1.88 19.09
CA THR A 175 -8.81 1.67 18.35
C THR A 175 -8.64 2.16 16.93
N TYR A 176 -9.37 1.55 16.01
CA TYR A 176 -9.26 1.81 14.58
C TYR A 176 -10.53 2.47 14.05
N PHE A 177 -10.38 3.52 13.25
CA PHE A 177 -11.47 4.34 12.73
C PHE A 177 -11.36 4.58 11.24
N VAL A 178 -12.48 4.86 10.60
CA VAL A 178 -12.54 5.53 9.30
C VAL A 178 -12.85 7.00 9.56
N LEU A 179 -11.96 7.89 9.18
CA LEU A 179 -12.08 9.33 9.41
C LEU A 179 -12.40 10.06 8.10
N ASP A 180 -13.35 10.97 8.15
CA ASP A 180 -13.65 11.90 7.07
C ASP A 180 -12.57 12.99 7.01
N MET A 181 -11.80 13.02 5.94
CA MET A 181 -10.72 14.01 5.76
C MET A 181 -11.20 15.43 5.55
N THR A 182 -12.51 15.62 5.30
CA THR A 182 -13.14 16.95 5.17
C THR A 182 -13.83 17.41 6.46
N ALA A 183 -13.73 16.62 7.54
CA ALA A 183 -14.33 16.99 8.83
C ALA A 183 -13.67 18.25 9.41
N PRO A 184 -14.43 19.09 10.12
CA PRO A 184 -13.86 20.22 10.86
C PRO A 184 -12.74 19.75 11.80
N GLY A 185 -11.64 20.51 11.84
CA GLY A 185 -10.47 20.19 12.68
C GLY A 185 -9.41 19.33 11.99
N VAL A 186 -9.64 18.86 10.76
CA VAL A 186 -8.61 18.19 9.95
C VAL A 186 -7.86 19.25 9.14
N GLU A 187 -6.55 19.33 9.34
CA GLU A 187 -5.66 20.19 8.56
C GLU A 187 -4.56 19.37 7.90
N VAL A 188 -4.42 19.50 6.58
CA VAL A 188 -3.43 18.76 5.78
C VAL A 188 -2.35 19.74 5.31
N ARG A 189 -1.10 19.46 5.67
CA ARG A 189 0.08 20.24 5.25
C ARG A 189 1.03 19.41 4.40
N PRO A 190 1.56 19.98 3.29
CA PRO A 190 2.52 19.27 2.46
C PRO A 190 3.83 19.02 3.21
N LEU A 191 4.35 17.80 3.11
CA LEU A 191 5.68 17.44 3.59
C LEU A 191 6.63 17.37 2.39
N ARG A 192 7.45 18.40 2.20
CA ARG A 192 8.41 18.44 1.09
C ARG A 192 9.53 17.44 1.33
N GLN A 193 9.70 16.55 0.36
CA GLN A 193 10.72 15.51 0.38
C GLN A 193 12.03 15.99 -0.26
N LEU A 194 13.06 15.15 -0.13
CA LEU A 194 14.37 15.36 -0.74
C LEU A 194 14.29 15.47 -2.28
N THR A 195 13.27 14.86 -2.89
CA THR A 195 12.98 14.96 -4.34
C THR A 195 12.38 16.30 -4.77
N GLY A 196 12.03 17.20 -3.84
CA GLY A 196 11.26 18.41 -4.12
C GLY A 196 9.74 18.19 -4.13
N GLU A 197 9.28 16.96 -4.27
CA GLU A 197 7.85 16.62 -4.25
C GLU A 197 7.27 16.60 -2.83
N ALA A 198 5.96 16.71 -2.73
CA ALA A 198 5.19 16.61 -1.49
C ALA A 198 4.00 15.67 -1.68
N GLU A 199 4.28 14.41 -2.01
CA GLU A 199 3.28 13.34 -2.05
C GLU A 199 2.83 12.96 -0.65
N PHE A 200 3.74 13.06 0.33
CA PHE A 200 3.43 12.89 1.74
C PHE A 200 2.96 14.19 2.38
N ASN A 201 2.21 14.03 3.45
CA ASN A 201 1.64 15.14 4.19
C ASN A 201 1.79 14.90 5.69
N GLU A 202 1.80 16.00 6.45
CA GLU A 202 1.42 16.04 7.84
C GLU A 202 -0.08 16.27 7.92
N VAL A 203 -0.74 15.61 8.87
CA VAL A 203 -2.16 15.79 9.13
C VAL A 203 -2.36 16.10 10.60
N PHE A 204 -2.88 17.29 10.88
CA PHE A 204 -3.22 17.74 12.23
C PHE A 204 -4.69 17.51 12.48
N LEU A 205 -5.00 16.97 13.64
CA LEU A 205 -6.35 16.64 14.09
C LEU A 205 -6.61 17.44 15.37
N THR A 206 -7.55 18.36 15.31
CA THR A 206 -7.91 19.23 16.43
C THR A 206 -9.42 19.12 16.68
N ASP A 207 -9.77 18.44 17.78
CA ASP A 207 -11.14 18.17 18.19
C ASP A 207 -12.03 17.59 17.07
N VAL A 208 -11.45 16.71 16.25
CA VAL A 208 -12.16 16.07 15.13
C VAL A 208 -13.18 15.08 15.67
N ARG A 209 -14.46 15.28 15.32
CA ARG A 209 -15.55 14.36 15.67
C ARG A 209 -15.60 13.19 14.69
N VAL A 210 -15.55 11.98 15.25
CA VAL A 210 -15.66 10.73 14.50
C VAL A 210 -16.81 9.91 15.11
N PRO A 211 -17.91 9.68 14.38
CA PRO A 211 -19.00 8.83 14.86
C PRO A 211 -18.55 7.42 15.20
N ASP A 212 -19.10 6.81 16.26
CA ASP A 212 -18.76 5.43 16.64
C ASP A 212 -19.10 4.42 15.53
N GLY A 213 -20.09 4.72 14.71
CA GLY A 213 -20.39 3.95 13.48
C GLY A 213 -19.29 3.94 12.42
N GLN A 214 -18.23 4.74 12.57
CA GLN A 214 -17.03 4.73 11.73
C GLN A 214 -15.86 3.96 12.35
N ARG A 215 -16.06 3.31 13.50
CA ARG A 215 -15.06 2.43 14.12
C ARG A 215 -15.05 1.05 13.45
N LEU A 216 -13.86 0.54 13.15
CA LEU A 216 -13.65 -0.82 12.64
C LEU A 216 -13.13 -1.73 13.76
N GLY A 217 -13.83 -2.82 14.02
CA GLY A 217 -13.56 -3.72 15.14
C GLY A 217 -14.02 -3.18 16.50
N ALA A 218 -13.64 -3.82 17.59
CA ALA A 218 -13.98 -3.40 18.94
C ALA A 218 -13.01 -2.31 19.48
N VAL A 219 -13.46 -1.58 20.51
CA VAL A 219 -12.59 -0.66 21.25
C VAL A 219 -11.44 -1.47 21.88
N GLY A 220 -10.20 -0.99 21.75
CA GLY A 220 -9.01 -1.69 22.22
C GLY A 220 -8.45 -2.74 21.25
N GLU A 221 -9.17 -3.13 20.19
CA GLU A 221 -8.68 -4.07 19.17
C GLU A 221 -7.96 -3.41 17.99
N GLY A 222 -7.73 -2.10 18.02
CA GLY A 222 -7.16 -1.35 16.90
C GLY A 222 -5.80 -1.86 16.44
N TRP A 223 -4.99 -2.42 17.34
CA TRP A 223 -3.72 -3.04 16.95
C TRP A 223 -3.90 -4.28 16.06
N LYS A 224 -4.84 -5.15 16.39
CA LYS A 224 -5.18 -6.33 15.58
C LYS A 224 -5.66 -5.93 14.18
N VAL A 225 -6.50 -4.90 14.11
CA VAL A 225 -6.97 -4.35 12.83
C VAL A 225 -5.80 -3.74 12.04
N ALA A 226 -4.95 -2.93 12.69
CA ALA A 226 -3.77 -2.34 12.08
C ALA A 226 -2.77 -3.37 11.56
N GLN A 227 -2.55 -4.47 12.27
CA GLN A 227 -1.70 -5.57 11.80
C GLN A 227 -2.20 -6.17 10.47
N THR A 228 -3.51 -6.32 10.30
CA THR A 228 -4.10 -6.78 9.04
C THR A 228 -3.83 -5.79 7.91
N THR A 229 -4.00 -4.48 8.17
CA THR A 229 -3.67 -3.43 7.21
C THR A 229 -2.19 -3.50 6.80
N LEU A 230 -1.27 -3.57 7.78
CA LEU A 230 0.18 -3.62 7.54
C LEU A 230 0.63 -4.90 6.81
N MET A 231 -0.05 -6.03 7.01
CA MET A 231 0.21 -7.25 6.25
C MET A 231 -0.17 -7.09 4.78
N ASN A 232 -1.34 -6.50 4.51
CA ASN A 232 -1.79 -6.22 3.15
C ASN A 232 -0.89 -5.19 2.45
N GLU A 233 -0.40 -4.17 3.15
CA GLU A 233 0.57 -3.18 2.67
C GLU A 233 1.85 -3.86 2.14
N ARG A 234 2.42 -4.79 2.90
CA ARG A 234 3.64 -5.51 2.48
C ARG A 234 3.42 -6.34 1.23
N VAL A 235 2.25 -6.95 1.09
CA VAL A 235 1.86 -7.68 -0.12
C VAL A 235 1.73 -6.73 -1.30
N ALA A 236 1.11 -5.57 -1.10
CA ALA A 236 0.94 -4.56 -2.15
C ALA A 236 2.29 -3.97 -2.60
N ILE A 237 3.20 -3.66 -1.66
CA ILE A 237 4.55 -3.13 -1.97
C ILE A 237 5.47 -4.21 -2.53
N GLY A 238 5.39 -5.44 -2.02
CA GLY A 238 6.25 -6.57 -2.43
C GLY A 238 6.03 -7.05 -3.87
N GLY A 239 5.01 -6.53 -4.54
CA GLY A 239 4.74 -6.69 -5.97
C GLY A 239 4.19 -8.07 -6.35
N GLY A 240 3.49 -8.10 -7.48
CA GLY A 240 3.12 -9.32 -8.18
C GLY A 240 4.25 -9.84 -9.06
N ALA A 241 3.98 -10.93 -9.78
CA ALA A 241 4.88 -11.47 -10.80
C ALA A 241 5.06 -10.45 -11.95
N ALA A 242 6.15 -9.70 -11.90
CA ALA A 242 6.50 -8.75 -12.94
C ALA A 242 7.25 -9.43 -14.09
N PRO A 243 7.18 -8.92 -15.34
CA PRO A 243 8.03 -9.39 -16.42
C PRO A 243 9.52 -9.28 -16.10
N ARG A 244 10.33 -10.10 -16.75
CA ARG A 244 11.79 -9.98 -16.65
C ARG A 244 12.24 -8.60 -17.13
N GLU A 245 13.26 -8.04 -16.48
CA GLU A 245 13.76 -6.68 -16.76
C GLU A 245 12.68 -5.58 -16.62
N SER A 246 11.65 -5.78 -15.82
CA SER A 246 10.73 -4.71 -15.47
C SER A 246 11.27 -3.84 -14.33
N GLY A 247 10.78 -2.61 -14.24
CA GLY A 247 11.16 -1.68 -13.17
C GLY A 247 12.60 -1.14 -13.32
N MET A 248 13.24 -0.86 -12.18
CA MET A 248 14.52 -0.17 -12.11
C MET A 248 15.66 -0.90 -12.85
N ILE A 249 15.70 -2.23 -12.76
CA ILE A 249 16.77 -3.00 -13.44
C ILE A 249 16.65 -2.95 -14.95
N GLY A 250 15.42 -2.90 -15.48
CA GLY A 250 15.21 -2.73 -16.93
C GLY A 250 15.64 -1.36 -17.43
N VAL A 251 15.39 -0.31 -16.65
CA VAL A 251 15.87 1.05 -16.97
C VAL A 251 17.40 1.07 -17.04
N LEU A 252 18.07 0.51 -16.02
CA LEU A 252 19.53 0.43 -15.99
C LEU A 252 20.11 -0.41 -17.13
N ALA A 253 19.51 -1.57 -17.42
CA ALA A 253 19.92 -2.44 -18.51
C ALA A 253 19.75 -1.77 -19.89
N SER A 254 18.67 -1.01 -20.08
CA SER A 254 18.46 -0.22 -21.31
C SER A 254 19.50 0.88 -21.45
N ALA A 255 19.75 1.65 -20.39
CA ALA A 255 20.80 2.69 -20.39
C ALA A 255 22.18 2.11 -20.75
N TRP A 256 22.53 0.94 -20.20
CA TRP A 256 23.76 0.23 -20.55
C TRP A 256 23.83 -0.16 -22.03
N ARG A 257 22.72 -0.62 -22.61
CA ARG A 257 22.68 -1.03 -24.03
C ARG A 257 22.78 0.16 -24.97
N GLU A 258 22.19 1.28 -24.59
CA GLU A 258 22.08 2.49 -25.41
C GLU A 258 23.34 3.37 -25.38
N GLN A 259 24.20 3.22 -24.35
CA GLN A 259 25.38 4.06 -24.13
C GLN A 259 26.67 3.22 -24.13
N PRO A 260 27.16 2.78 -25.32
CA PRO A 260 28.35 1.94 -25.41
C PRO A 260 29.63 2.64 -24.90
N GLU A 261 29.66 3.96 -24.91
CA GLU A 261 30.80 4.79 -24.48
C GLU A 261 31.07 4.73 -22.96
N VAL A 262 30.06 4.38 -22.15
CA VAL A 262 30.20 4.26 -20.69
C VAL A 262 30.51 2.84 -20.25
N ARG A 263 30.72 1.91 -21.18
CA ARG A 263 30.90 0.49 -20.84
C ARG A 263 32.30 0.24 -20.29
N ASP A 264 32.34 0.08 -18.98
CA ASP A 264 33.52 -0.34 -18.23
C ASP A 264 33.31 -1.77 -17.73
N PRO A 265 34.32 -2.68 -17.78
CA PRO A 265 34.19 -4.07 -17.31
C PRO A 265 33.77 -4.19 -15.84
N ALA A 266 34.22 -3.28 -14.96
CA ALA A 266 33.85 -3.32 -13.55
C ALA A 266 32.39 -2.91 -13.33
N LEU A 267 31.91 -1.91 -14.09
CA LEU A 267 30.49 -1.54 -14.07
C LEU A 267 29.62 -2.64 -14.68
N HIS A 268 30.10 -3.33 -15.70
CA HIS A 268 29.41 -4.48 -16.29
C HIS A 268 29.21 -5.63 -15.28
N ASP A 269 30.24 -5.98 -14.53
CA ASP A 269 30.18 -7.02 -13.51
C ASP A 269 29.15 -6.65 -12.42
N ARG A 270 29.16 -5.41 -11.97
CA ARG A 270 28.18 -4.90 -10.99
C ARG A 270 26.75 -4.90 -11.56
N LEU A 271 26.56 -4.51 -12.82
CA LEU A 271 25.26 -4.59 -13.49
C LEU A 271 24.74 -6.02 -13.53
N LEU A 272 25.59 -6.99 -13.94
CA LEU A 272 25.21 -8.39 -13.99
C LEU A 272 24.86 -8.94 -12.60
N THR A 273 25.62 -8.58 -11.58
CA THR A 273 25.33 -8.93 -10.20
C THR A 273 23.96 -8.44 -9.75
N LEU A 274 23.63 -7.18 -10.01
CA LEU A 274 22.32 -6.60 -9.70
C LEU A 274 21.21 -7.20 -10.55
N TRP A 275 21.48 -7.52 -11.81
CA TRP A 275 20.51 -8.17 -12.67
C TRP A 275 20.14 -9.57 -12.17
N VAL A 276 21.13 -10.37 -11.76
CA VAL A 276 20.91 -11.71 -11.15
C VAL A 276 20.12 -11.57 -9.85
N ALA A 277 20.47 -10.59 -8.99
CA ALA A 277 19.77 -10.37 -7.74
C ALA A 277 18.31 -9.90 -7.98
N ALA A 278 18.08 -9.06 -8.97
CA ALA A 278 16.72 -8.62 -9.35
C ALA A 278 15.88 -9.79 -9.91
N GLU A 279 16.48 -10.68 -10.71
CA GLU A 279 15.80 -11.88 -11.21
C GLU A 279 15.48 -12.87 -10.07
N ALA A 280 16.38 -13.06 -9.11
CA ALA A 280 16.14 -13.87 -7.92
C ALA A 280 14.99 -13.29 -7.07
N ALA A 281 14.95 -11.96 -6.89
CA ALA A 281 13.86 -11.29 -6.20
C ALA A 281 12.52 -11.44 -6.94
N ARG A 282 12.52 -11.33 -8.27
CA ARG A 282 11.35 -11.56 -9.13
C ARG A 282 10.80 -12.99 -8.98
N LEU A 283 11.66 -13.99 -9.03
CA LEU A 283 11.27 -15.40 -8.86
C LEU A 283 10.74 -15.67 -7.44
N THR A 284 11.32 -15.00 -6.44
CA THR A 284 10.83 -15.06 -5.05
C THR A 284 9.44 -14.43 -4.93
N ALA A 285 9.19 -13.29 -5.56
CA ALA A 285 7.88 -12.67 -5.59
C ALA A 285 6.82 -13.55 -6.29
N MET A 286 7.19 -14.25 -7.37
CA MET A 286 6.31 -15.24 -8.02
C MET A 286 5.94 -16.39 -7.06
N ARG A 287 6.92 -16.91 -6.31
CA ARG A 287 6.69 -17.95 -5.30
C ARG A 287 5.73 -17.45 -4.20
N LEU A 288 5.96 -16.24 -3.69
CA LEU A 288 5.08 -15.64 -2.69
C LEU A 288 3.65 -15.45 -3.21
N SER A 289 3.51 -15.00 -4.45
CA SER A 289 2.18 -14.86 -5.10
C SER A 289 1.47 -16.21 -5.20
N ALA A 290 2.20 -17.30 -5.52
CA ALA A 290 1.64 -18.65 -5.57
C ALA A 290 1.22 -19.13 -4.17
N GLN A 291 2.00 -18.86 -3.12
CA GLN A 291 1.65 -19.19 -1.72
C GLN A 291 0.37 -18.43 -1.28
N LEU A 292 0.28 -17.14 -1.60
CA LEU A 292 -0.92 -16.33 -1.32
C LEU A 292 -2.16 -16.86 -2.05
N ALA A 293 -2.00 -17.25 -3.32
CA ALA A 293 -3.09 -17.84 -4.10
C ALA A 293 -3.56 -19.17 -3.52
N ALA A 294 -2.65 -19.93 -2.89
CA ALA A 294 -2.95 -21.17 -2.17
C ALA A 294 -3.52 -20.96 -0.75
N GLY A 295 -3.78 -19.71 -0.34
CA GLY A 295 -4.30 -19.37 0.99
C GLY A 295 -3.28 -19.53 2.12
N GLN A 296 -1.99 -19.51 1.82
CA GLN A 296 -0.89 -19.67 2.78
C GLN A 296 -0.06 -18.37 2.89
N PRO A 297 -0.63 -17.27 3.41
CA PRO A 297 0.15 -16.06 3.65
C PRO A 297 1.17 -16.32 4.78
N GLY A 298 2.43 -15.93 4.53
CA GLY A 298 3.50 -16.06 5.51
C GLY A 298 4.25 -14.74 5.72
N PRO A 299 5.18 -14.69 6.68
CA PRO A 299 5.99 -13.51 6.97
C PRO A 299 7.05 -13.22 5.89
N GLU A 300 7.20 -14.09 4.88
CA GLU A 300 8.19 -14.02 3.82
C GLU A 300 8.05 -12.76 2.95
N GLY A 301 6.87 -12.13 2.93
CA GLY A 301 6.66 -10.81 2.32
C GLY A 301 7.63 -9.74 2.85
N SER A 302 8.10 -9.89 4.08
CA SER A 302 9.14 -9.02 4.67
C SER A 302 10.48 -9.14 3.94
N ALA A 303 10.86 -10.36 3.50
CA ALA A 303 12.08 -10.58 2.74
C ALA A 303 11.98 -9.98 1.32
N ALA A 304 10.83 -10.08 0.67
CA ALA A 304 10.60 -9.47 -0.63
C ALA A 304 10.71 -7.93 -0.57
N LYS A 305 10.09 -7.31 0.43
CA LYS A 305 10.17 -5.85 0.63
C LYS A 305 11.60 -5.40 0.97
N TYR A 306 12.33 -6.13 1.80
CA TYR A 306 13.73 -5.86 2.09
C TYR A 306 14.61 -5.93 0.83
N ALA A 307 14.45 -6.99 0.02
CA ALA A 307 15.16 -7.14 -1.25
C ALA A 307 14.83 -6.00 -2.21
N PHE A 308 13.55 -5.65 -2.36
CA PHE A 308 13.10 -4.51 -3.18
C PHE A 308 13.78 -3.20 -2.77
N ALA A 309 13.78 -2.86 -1.48
CA ALA A 309 14.39 -1.65 -0.98
C ALA A 309 15.90 -1.60 -1.23
N SER A 310 16.61 -2.70 -0.94
CA SER A 310 18.06 -2.82 -1.16
C SER A 310 18.43 -2.73 -2.64
N LEU A 311 17.71 -3.44 -3.50
CA LEU A 311 17.96 -3.45 -4.94
C LEU A 311 17.71 -2.08 -5.57
N ASN A 312 16.61 -1.40 -5.24
CA ASN A 312 16.32 -0.08 -5.78
C ASN A 312 17.41 0.93 -5.44
N GLN A 313 17.95 0.89 -4.22
CA GLN A 313 19.04 1.77 -3.82
C GLN A 313 20.34 1.47 -4.56
N GLN A 314 20.69 0.20 -4.72
CA GLN A 314 21.90 -0.22 -5.44
C GLN A 314 21.80 0.05 -6.94
N ILE A 315 20.66 -0.27 -7.55
CA ILE A 315 20.43 -0.06 -8.99
C ILE A 315 20.45 1.41 -9.32
N SER A 316 19.74 2.26 -8.55
CA SER A 316 19.75 3.71 -8.80
C SER A 316 21.11 4.34 -8.54
N GLY A 317 21.88 3.81 -7.58
CA GLY A 317 23.27 4.24 -7.35
C GLY A 317 24.17 3.93 -8.55
N LEU A 318 24.11 2.70 -9.09
CA LEU A 318 24.87 2.31 -10.26
C LEU A 318 24.43 3.10 -11.51
N GLU A 319 23.16 3.44 -11.63
CA GLU A 319 22.66 4.30 -12.71
C GLU A 319 23.32 5.68 -12.69
N LEU A 320 23.43 6.31 -11.52
CA LEU A 320 24.13 7.61 -11.42
C LEU A 320 25.62 7.49 -11.75
N GLU A 321 26.29 6.42 -11.34
CA GLU A 321 27.69 6.19 -11.68
C GLU A 321 27.90 6.02 -13.20
N LEU A 322 27.00 5.29 -13.88
CA LEU A 322 27.02 5.16 -15.35
C LEU A 322 26.88 6.49 -16.07
N LEU A 323 26.06 7.39 -15.53
CA LEU A 323 25.84 8.71 -16.12
C LEU A 323 26.96 9.71 -15.81
N GLY A 324 27.89 9.39 -14.92
CA GLY A 324 29.01 10.26 -14.53
C GLY A 324 28.53 11.66 -14.08
N GLU A 325 29.06 12.71 -14.68
CA GLU A 325 28.67 14.09 -14.35
C GLU A 325 27.19 14.39 -14.60
N GLN A 326 26.58 13.74 -15.58
CA GLN A 326 25.12 13.89 -15.83
C GLN A 326 24.27 13.34 -14.67
N GLY A 327 24.75 12.29 -14.01
CA GLY A 327 24.09 11.73 -12.83
C GLY A 327 24.07 12.67 -11.63
N LEU A 328 24.96 13.66 -11.57
CA LEU A 328 24.99 14.67 -10.51
C LEU A 328 23.97 15.80 -10.70
N ARG A 329 23.31 15.84 -11.84
CA ARG A 329 22.29 16.86 -12.13
C ARG A 329 20.94 16.45 -11.59
N TYR A 330 20.21 17.42 -11.03
CA TYR A 330 18.83 17.28 -10.66
C TYR A 330 17.99 18.30 -11.41
N ASP A 331 16.89 17.85 -12.01
CA ASP A 331 16.19 18.65 -13.02
C ASP A 331 15.45 19.83 -12.41
N ASP A 332 14.72 19.59 -11.33
CA ASP A 332 13.81 20.60 -10.79
C ASP A 332 13.47 20.32 -9.29
N TRP A 333 13.71 21.35 -8.47
CA TRP A 333 13.41 21.33 -7.05
C TRP A 333 12.07 22.01 -6.70
N THR A 334 11.29 22.40 -7.70
CA THR A 334 9.97 22.99 -7.49
C THR A 334 9.07 22.01 -6.74
N MET A 335 8.42 22.51 -5.71
CA MET A 335 7.48 21.69 -4.95
C MET A 335 6.29 21.31 -5.83
N ARG A 336 6.03 20.00 -5.95
CA ARG A 336 4.89 19.46 -6.67
C ARG A 336 4.16 18.46 -5.79
N ARG A 337 2.87 18.33 -5.98
CA ARG A 337 2.03 17.29 -5.39
C ARG A 337 1.65 16.30 -6.48
N PRO A 338 2.34 15.16 -6.59
CA PRO A 338 2.01 14.17 -7.61
C PRO A 338 0.70 13.46 -7.25
N GLU A 339 -0.10 13.17 -8.25
CA GLU A 339 -1.33 12.36 -8.10
C GLU A 339 -1.03 10.86 -8.03
N THR A 340 0.17 10.46 -8.44
CA THR A 340 0.62 9.07 -8.44
C THR A 340 2.09 8.95 -8.07
N VAL A 341 2.46 7.85 -7.42
CA VAL A 341 3.84 7.52 -7.09
C VAL A 341 4.39 6.54 -8.12
N SER A 342 5.39 6.95 -8.90
CA SER A 342 6.06 6.10 -9.89
C SER A 342 7.55 6.36 -9.93
N PHE A 343 8.35 5.30 -10.11
CA PHE A 343 9.78 5.38 -10.40
C PHE A 343 10.06 5.41 -11.90
N VAL A 344 9.19 4.74 -12.68
CA VAL A 344 9.33 4.64 -14.14
C VAL A 344 8.96 5.98 -14.77
N GLY A 345 9.76 6.42 -15.76
CA GLY A 345 9.57 7.71 -16.44
C GLY A 345 10.10 8.93 -15.67
N ARG A 346 10.74 8.71 -14.49
CA ARG A 346 11.36 9.78 -13.69
C ARG A 346 12.86 9.87 -14.01
N SER A 347 13.48 11.02 -13.69
CA SER A 347 14.92 11.21 -13.90
C SER A 347 15.75 10.29 -12.99
N PRO A 348 16.99 9.97 -13.37
CA PRO A 348 17.90 9.15 -12.56
C PRO A 348 18.11 9.71 -11.14
N GLY A 349 18.33 11.02 -11.02
CA GLY A 349 18.45 11.70 -9.73
C GLY A 349 17.21 11.52 -8.84
N TYR A 350 16.01 11.65 -9.41
CA TYR A 350 14.76 11.40 -8.70
C TYR A 350 14.72 9.95 -8.17
N ARG A 351 14.97 8.96 -9.03
CA ARG A 351 14.96 7.54 -8.66
C ARG A 351 15.91 7.26 -7.50
N TYR A 352 17.13 7.81 -7.58
CA TYR A 352 18.13 7.66 -6.52
C TYR A 352 17.66 8.24 -5.19
N LEU A 353 17.16 9.49 -5.18
CA LEU A 353 16.71 10.16 -3.97
C LEU A 353 15.47 9.46 -3.37
N ARG A 354 14.50 9.13 -4.21
CA ARG A 354 13.26 8.47 -3.77
C ARG A 354 13.51 7.06 -3.24
N ALA A 355 14.45 6.32 -3.82
CA ALA A 355 14.81 4.97 -3.37
C ALA A 355 15.33 4.94 -1.92
N LYS A 356 15.86 6.05 -1.37
CA LYS A 356 16.28 6.12 0.03
C LYS A 356 15.11 5.89 0.99
N GLY A 357 13.91 6.34 0.64
CA GLY A 357 12.68 6.10 1.41
C GLY A 357 12.29 4.63 1.46
N ASN A 358 12.65 3.82 0.47
CA ASN A 358 12.25 2.41 0.41
C ASN A 358 12.76 1.56 1.59
N SER A 359 13.87 1.93 2.23
CA SER A 359 14.37 1.23 3.43
C SER A 359 13.67 1.66 4.71
N ILE A 360 12.78 2.65 4.66
CA ILE A 360 12.08 3.23 5.82
C ILE A 360 10.57 2.95 5.76
N GLU A 361 9.92 3.29 4.66
CA GLU A 361 8.49 3.12 4.44
C GLU A 361 8.05 1.65 4.42
N GLY A 362 6.81 1.34 4.79
CA GLY A 362 6.29 -0.04 4.80
C GLY A 362 7.01 -0.99 5.78
N GLY A 363 7.62 -0.44 6.82
CA GLY A 363 8.52 -1.10 7.76
C GLY A 363 9.99 -0.91 7.40
N THR A 364 10.79 -0.45 8.36
CA THR A 364 12.23 -0.27 8.12
C THR A 364 12.93 -1.59 7.82
N SER A 365 14.07 -1.52 7.15
CA SER A 365 14.91 -2.70 6.86
C SER A 365 15.19 -3.50 8.14
N GLU A 366 15.47 -2.82 9.26
CA GLU A 366 15.76 -3.43 10.56
C GLU A 366 14.53 -4.17 11.13
N ILE A 367 13.35 -3.55 11.06
CA ILE A 367 12.10 -4.21 11.49
C ILE A 367 11.81 -5.45 10.62
N LEU A 368 12.05 -5.37 9.31
CA LEU A 368 11.85 -6.50 8.42
C LEU A 368 12.84 -7.64 8.72
N LEU A 369 14.10 -7.32 8.99
CA LEU A 369 15.11 -8.30 9.39
C LEU A 369 14.75 -8.99 10.72
N ASN A 370 14.23 -8.25 11.72
CA ASN A 370 13.73 -8.85 12.95
C ASN A 370 12.55 -9.79 12.69
N ILE A 371 11.60 -9.41 11.83
CA ILE A 371 10.48 -10.29 11.47
C ILE A 371 10.99 -11.56 10.76
N ILE A 372 11.97 -11.44 9.87
CA ILE A 372 12.58 -12.58 9.18
C ILE A 372 13.29 -13.48 10.21
N ALA A 373 14.10 -12.90 11.09
CA ALA A 373 14.82 -13.64 12.11
C ALA A 373 13.88 -14.43 13.02
N GLU A 374 12.88 -13.77 13.59
CA GLU A 374 11.98 -14.38 14.57
C GLU A 374 10.96 -15.33 13.93
N ARG A 375 10.33 -14.94 12.83
CA ARG A 375 9.14 -15.63 12.28
C ARG A 375 9.45 -16.56 11.11
N VAL A 376 10.52 -16.32 10.35
CA VAL A 376 10.92 -17.17 9.22
C VAL A 376 12.01 -18.14 9.66
N LEU A 377 13.04 -17.65 10.38
CA LEU A 377 14.18 -18.46 10.80
C LEU A 377 14.01 -19.08 12.18
N GLY A 378 13.00 -18.67 12.97
CA GLY A 378 12.74 -19.19 14.31
C GLY A 378 13.79 -18.81 15.33
N LEU A 379 14.52 -17.72 15.12
CA LEU A 379 15.50 -17.22 16.07
C LEU A 379 14.82 -16.61 17.31
N PRO A 380 15.49 -16.56 18.48
CA PRO A 380 14.95 -15.96 19.68
C PRO A 380 14.59 -14.48 19.44
N GLY A 381 13.44 -14.07 19.96
CA GLY A 381 13.03 -12.66 19.95
C GLY A 381 13.83 -11.84 20.96
N GLU A 382 13.86 -10.51 20.77
CA GLU A 382 14.51 -9.58 21.67
C GLU A 382 13.77 -9.50 23.02
N ILE A 383 14.53 -9.17 24.08
CA ILE A 383 13.97 -8.90 25.41
C ILE A 383 13.13 -7.64 25.35
N ARG A 384 11.85 -7.76 25.70
CA ARG A 384 10.90 -6.64 25.74
C ARG A 384 10.64 -6.22 27.17
N VAL A 385 11.20 -5.09 27.57
CA VAL A 385 11.01 -4.50 28.90
C VAL A 385 9.70 -3.71 29.03
N ASP A 386 9.05 -3.42 27.93
CA ASP A 386 7.85 -2.58 27.79
C ASP A 386 6.54 -3.35 27.63
N LYS A 387 6.60 -4.69 27.58
CA LYS A 387 5.48 -5.55 27.16
C LYS A 387 4.25 -5.43 28.07
N ASP A 388 4.46 -5.33 29.37
CA ASP A 388 3.41 -5.34 30.38
C ASP A 388 3.27 -3.98 31.10
N VAL A 389 3.94 -2.93 30.59
CA VAL A 389 3.89 -1.58 31.14
C VAL A 389 2.76 -0.79 30.48
N ALA A 390 1.98 -0.04 31.28
CA ALA A 390 0.96 0.86 30.74
C ALA A 390 1.60 1.90 29.83
N TRP A 391 0.93 2.22 28.69
CA TRP A 391 1.51 3.14 27.72
C TRP A 391 1.90 4.50 28.32
N LYS A 392 1.09 5.03 29.25
CA LYS A 392 1.38 6.32 29.92
C LYS A 392 2.66 6.33 30.71
N ASP A 393 3.13 5.17 31.19
CA ASP A 393 4.28 4.99 32.05
C ASP A 393 5.56 4.61 31.25
N LEU A 394 5.45 4.48 29.92
CA LEU A 394 6.62 4.24 29.06
C LEU A 394 7.49 5.50 28.97
N PRO A 395 8.82 5.37 28.95
CA PRO A 395 9.73 6.49 28.70
C PRO A 395 9.47 7.07 27.30
N ARG A 396 9.45 8.39 27.21
CA ARG A 396 9.21 9.14 25.97
C ARG A 396 10.47 9.79 25.47
#